data_3f2e703037a03dbc3b7dd4718df922e5
#
_entry.id   3f2e703037a03dbc3b7dd4718df922e5
#
_cell.length_a   1.000
_cell.length_b   1.000
_cell.length_c   1.000
_cell.angle_alpha   90.00
_cell.angle_beta   90.00
_cell.angle_gamma   90.00
#
_symmetry.space_group_name_H-M   'P 1'
#
loop_
_entity.id
_entity.type
_entity.pdbx_description
1 polymer ?
#
loop_
_entity_poly.entity_id
_entity_poly.type
_entity_poly.pdbx_seq_one_letter_code
_entity_poly.pdbx_strand_id
1 'polypeptide(L)'
;RKKMQNDIQEKAVYNYPLNDNIYNEKPEAEATRAGFGRGLKAAGEADERVVGLCADLVESVKMDAFAKAFPERYIEVGIAEQNLATVASGLARAGKIPFAASYAAFHPGRSWEQIKATIALNDMPVKIVGGHSGTTVGPDGATHQMFEDIALMRVLPNMIVVCPGDAIEAE
;
A
#
# COMPACT_ATOMS: atom_id res chain seq x y z
N ARG A 1 -34.57 4.22 12.26
CA ARG A 1 -33.58 3.13 11.99
C ARG A 1 -33.84 2.45 10.65
N LYS A 2 -35.08 2.06 10.28
CA LYS A 2 -35.39 1.44 8.97
C LYS A 2 -35.10 2.35 7.77
N LYS A 3 -35.32 3.66 7.87
CA LYS A 3 -35.07 4.64 6.79
C LYS A 3 -33.56 4.81 6.54
N MET A 4 -32.74 4.83 7.60
CA MET A 4 -31.27 4.87 7.47
C MET A 4 -30.66 3.58 6.86
N GLN A 5 -31.26 2.41 7.13
CA GLN A 5 -30.81 1.15 6.53
C GLN A 5 -31.10 1.09 5.02
N ASN A 6 -32.24 1.61 4.56
CA ASN A 6 -32.55 1.67 3.14
C ASN A 6 -31.66 2.66 2.38
N ASP A 7 -31.33 3.82 2.99
CA ASP A 7 -30.41 4.80 2.38
C ASP A 7 -28.97 4.29 2.25
N ILE A 8 -28.57 3.32 3.08
CA ILE A 8 -27.24 2.66 3.00
C ILE A 8 -27.25 1.60 1.89
N GLN A 9 -28.35 0.88 1.71
CA GLN A 9 -28.46 -0.14 0.65
C GLN A 9 -28.55 0.45 -0.77
N GLU A 10 -29.18 1.62 -0.95
CA GLU A 10 -29.25 2.27 -2.27
C GLU A 10 -27.94 2.96 -2.71
N LYS A 11 -27.02 3.27 -1.77
CA LYS A 11 -25.74 3.92 -2.09
C LYS A 11 -24.55 2.99 -2.32
N ALA A 12 -24.72 1.69 -2.14
CA ALA A 12 -23.63 0.71 -2.20
C ALA A 12 -23.67 -0.20 -3.43
N VAL A 13 -24.37 0.15 -4.48
CA VAL A 13 -24.21 -0.53 -5.77
C VAL A 13 -23.11 0.18 -6.54
N TYR A 14 -21.85 -0.10 -6.17
CA TYR A 14 -20.72 0.16 -7.05
C TYR A 14 -20.87 -0.77 -8.24
N ASN A 15 -21.46 -0.27 -9.31
CA ASN A 15 -21.57 -0.99 -10.57
C ASN A 15 -20.21 -0.85 -11.30
N TYR A 16 -19.18 -1.50 -10.76
CA TYR A 16 -17.94 -1.68 -11.50
C TYR A 16 -18.22 -2.69 -12.61
N PRO A 17 -18.09 -2.32 -13.87
CA PRO A 17 -18.25 -3.27 -14.96
C PRO A 17 -17.18 -4.34 -14.79
N LEU A 18 -17.59 -5.59 -14.71
CA LEU A 18 -16.64 -6.71 -14.76
C LEU A 18 -15.94 -6.67 -16.11
N ASN A 19 -14.67 -7.04 -16.12
CA ASN A 19 -13.92 -7.19 -17.36
C ASN A 19 -14.60 -8.28 -18.20
N ASP A 20 -15.04 -7.93 -19.42
CA ASP A 20 -15.70 -8.87 -20.33
C ASP A 20 -14.84 -10.10 -20.67
N ASN A 21 -13.52 -10.01 -20.45
CA ASN A 21 -12.54 -11.04 -20.72
C ASN A 21 -12.26 -12.00 -19.55
N ILE A 22 -12.95 -11.88 -18.41
CA ILE A 22 -12.70 -12.75 -17.23
C ILE A 22 -12.96 -14.23 -17.50
N TYR A 23 -13.79 -14.54 -18.51
CA TYR A 23 -14.13 -15.91 -18.93
C TYR A 23 -13.32 -16.41 -20.13
N ASN A 24 -12.35 -15.63 -20.61
CA ASN A 24 -11.49 -16.06 -21.70
C ASN A 24 -10.55 -17.18 -21.23
N GLU A 25 -10.18 -18.11 -22.12
CA GLU A 25 -9.23 -19.17 -21.83
C GLU A 25 -7.86 -18.66 -21.36
N LYS A 26 -7.49 -17.45 -21.78
CA LYS A 26 -6.28 -16.73 -21.35
C LYS A 26 -6.65 -15.29 -21.00
N PRO A 27 -7.16 -15.05 -19.80
CA PRO A 27 -7.43 -13.69 -19.36
C PRO A 27 -6.13 -12.89 -19.27
N GLU A 28 -6.23 -11.62 -19.60
CA GLU A 28 -5.12 -10.68 -19.35
C GLU A 28 -4.85 -10.62 -17.86
N ALA A 29 -3.60 -10.86 -17.46
CA ALA A 29 -3.19 -10.87 -16.06
C ALA A 29 -2.13 -9.80 -15.82
N GLU A 30 -2.38 -8.95 -14.86
CA GLU A 30 -1.45 -7.92 -14.41
C GLU A 30 -1.20 -8.05 -12.89
N ALA A 31 0.04 -7.84 -12.46
CA ALA A 31 0.38 -7.87 -11.04
C ALA A 31 -0.23 -6.67 -10.31
N THR A 32 -0.84 -6.87 -9.12
CA THR A 32 -1.43 -5.82 -8.29
C THR A 32 -0.49 -4.66 -8.03
N ARG A 33 0.81 -4.94 -7.85
CA ARG A 33 1.85 -3.90 -7.67
C ARG A 33 1.97 -2.92 -8.84
N ALA A 34 1.59 -3.33 -10.07
CA ALA A 34 1.61 -2.44 -11.22
C ALA A 34 0.50 -1.39 -11.11
N GLY A 35 -0.71 -1.80 -10.68
CA GLY A 35 -1.79 -0.87 -10.34
C GLY A 35 -1.39 0.12 -9.25
N PHE A 36 -0.80 -0.38 -8.15
CA PHE A 36 -0.27 0.51 -7.11
C PHE A 36 0.71 1.55 -7.67
N GLY A 37 1.65 1.15 -8.53
CA GLY A 37 2.62 2.08 -9.13
C GLY A 37 1.96 3.18 -9.97
N ARG A 38 0.91 2.85 -10.73
CA ARG A 38 0.12 3.84 -11.50
C ARG A 38 -0.67 4.76 -10.58
N GLY A 39 -1.38 4.20 -9.60
CA GLY A 39 -2.16 4.95 -8.63
C GLY A 39 -1.30 5.92 -7.81
N LEU A 40 -0.12 5.48 -7.36
CA LEU A 40 0.81 6.36 -6.65
C LEU A 40 1.28 7.53 -7.53
N LYS A 41 1.61 7.28 -8.79
CA LYS A 41 2.00 8.34 -9.72
C LYS A 41 0.84 9.32 -9.96
N ALA A 42 -0.37 8.82 -10.20
CA ALA A 42 -1.56 9.64 -10.38
C ALA A 42 -1.88 10.48 -9.13
N ALA A 43 -1.78 9.89 -7.93
CA ALA A 43 -1.92 10.62 -6.67
C ALA A 43 -0.87 11.75 -6.53
N GLY A 44 0.37 11.50 -6.96
CA GLY A 44 1.42 12.52 -6.97
C GLY A 44 1.18 13.65 -7.98
N GLU A 45 0.52 13.37 -9.08
CA GLU A 45 0.08 14.38 -10.06
C GLU A 45 -1.06 15.24 -9.50
N ALA A 46 -1.95 14.64 -8.72
CA ALA A 46 -3.13 15.30 -8.15
C ALA A 46 -2.83 16.14 -6.89
N ASP A 47 -1.83 15.76 -6.08
CA ASP A 47 -1.51 16.44 -4.81
C ASP A 47 0.00 16.47 -4.55
N GLU A 48 0.55 17.67 -4.43
CA GLU A 48 1.97 17.90 -4.16
C GLU A 48 2.44 17.44 -2.76
N ARG A 49 1.52 17.17 -1.86
CA ARG A 49 1.83 16.63 -0.53
C ARG A 49 2.17 15.16 -0.56
N VAL A 50 1.79 14.44 -1.62
CA VAL A 50 2.09 13.02 -1.79
C VAL A 50 3.59 12.82 -1.92
N VAL A 51 4.15 11.97 -1.07
CA VAL A 51 5.55 11.58 -1.05
C VAL A 51 5.66 10.05 -1.01
N GLY A 52 6.61 9.52 -1.77
CA GLY A 52 6.90 8.09 -1.80
C GLY A 52 8.18 7.78 -1.04
N LEU A 53 8.15 6.74 -0.20
CA LEU A 53 9.32 6.27 0.54
C LEU A 53 9.55 4.78 0.26
N CYS A 54 10.79 4.38 0.10
CA CYS A 54 11.16 2.98 -0.13
C CYS A 54 12.42 2.59 0.65
N ALA A 55 12.60 1.29 0.84
CA ALA A 55 13.76 0.68 1.47
C ALA A 55 14.45 -0.25 0.48
N ASP A 56 15.15 0.33 -0.51
CA ASP A 56 15.96 -0.35 -1.54
C ASP A 56 15.21 -1.37 -2.42
N LEU A 57 13.92 -1.12 -2.67
CA LEU A 57 13.05 -2.01 -3.45
C LEU A 57 12.19 -1.27 -4.50
N VAL A 58 12.61 -0.09 -4.94
CA VAL A 58 11.84 0.83 -5.79
C VAL A 58 11.22 0.17 -7.02
N GLU A 59 11.99 -0.65 -7.74
CA GLU A 59 11.52 -1.36 -8.94
C GLU A 59 10.57 -2.51 -8.60
N SER A 60 10.91 -3.25 -7.53
CA SER A 60 10.13 -4.40 -7.08
C SER A 60 8.73 -4.02 -6.62
N VAL A 61 8.58 -2.91 -5.92
CA VAL A 61 7.29 -2.39 -5.45
C VAL A 61 6.66 -1.40 -6.43
N LYS A 62 7.25 -1.20 -7.62
CA LYS A 62 6.72 -0.35 -8.71
C LYS A 62 6.59 1.13 -8.37
N MET A 63 7.50 1.66 -7.57
CA MET A 63 7.57 3.10 -7.27
C MET A 63 8.48 3.87 -8.25
N ASP A 64 9.15 3.20 -9.18
CA ASP A 64 10.10 3.79 -10.14
C ASP A 64 9.48 4.89 -11.00
N ALA A 65 8.22 4.74 -11.43
CA ALA A 65 7.52 5.77 -12.20
C ALA A 65 7.27 7.04 -11.38
N PHE A 66 6.92 6.90 -10.09
CA PHE A 66 6.78 8.02 -9.17
C PHE A 66 8.14 8.69 -8.88
N ALA A 67 9.16 7.91 -8.56
CA ALA A 67 10.51 8.41 -8.28
C ALA A 67 11.09 9.19 -9.45
N LYS A 68 10.85 8.72 -10.68
CA LYS A 68 11.27 9.40 -11.91
C LYS A 68 10.50 10.70 -12.18
N ALA A 69 9.19 10.70 -11.94
CA ALA A 69 8.33 11.86 -12.17
C ALA A 69 8.53 12.95 -11.10
N PHE A 70 8.79 12.53 -9.86
CA PHE A 70 8.88 13.43 -8.69
C PHE A 70 10.10 13.13 -7.83
N PRO A 71 11.32 13.31 -8.34
CA PRO A 71 12.54 12.94 -7.62
C PRO A 71 12.72 13.65 -6.27
N GLU A 72 12.19 14.87 -6.11
CA GLU A 72 12.24 15.63 -4.86
C GLU A 72 11.20 15.18 -3.82
N ARG A 73 10.26 14.30 -4.23
CA ARG A 73 9.22 13.74 -3.39
C ARG A 73 9.37 12.24 -3.19
N TYR A 74 10.42 11.66 -3.74
CA TYR A 74 10.81 10.27 -3.50
C TYR A 74 11.97 10.22 -2.51
N ILE A 75 11.85 9.37 -1.50
CA ILE A 75 12.80 9.24 -0.39
C ILE A 75 13.25 7.79 -0.31
N GLU A 76 14.53 7.56 -0.52
CA GLU A 76 15.16 6.27 -0.33
C GLU A 76 15.85 6.23 1.04
N VAL A 77 15.49 5.26 1.88
CA VAL A 77 16.05 5.12 3.23
C VAL A 77 17.06 3.99 3.35
N GLY A 78 17.35 3.30 2.24
CA GLY A 78 18.16 2.08 2.23
C GLY A 78 17.44 0.90 2.87
N ILE A 79 18.14 -0.21 3.12
CA ILE A 79 17.57 -1.42 3.73
C ILE A 79 17.33 -1.17 5.24
N ALA A 80 16.39 -0.29 5.55
CA ALA A 80 16.12 0.20 6.91
C ALA A 80 14.61 0.40 7.14
N GLU A 81 13.83 -0.67 7.13
CA GLU A 81 12.37 -0.62 7.15
C GLU A 81 11.81 -0.05 8.47
N GLN A 82 12.52 -0.21 9.57
CA GLN A 82 12.15 0.46 10.83
C GLN A 82 12.27 1.98 10.69
N ASN A 83 13.35 2.47 10.05
CA ASN A 83 13.52 3.87 9.73
C ASN A 83 12.48 4.35 8.70
N LEU A 84 12.13 3.52 7.72
CA LEU A 84 11.06 3.80 6.76
C LEU A 84 9.76 4.20 7.46
N ALA A 85 9.32 3.42 8.45
CA ALA A 85 8.11 3.68 9.21
C ALA A 85 8.18 5.00 10.00
N THR A 86 9.32 5.27 10.67
CA THR A 86 9.47 6.47 11.51
C THR A 86 9.61 7.74 10.68
N VAL A 87 10.34 7.70 9.57
CA VAL A 87 10.45 8.82 8.62
C VAL A 87 9.08 9.15 8.00
N ALA A 88 8.33 8.12 7.56
CA ALA A 88 6.99 8.30 7.05
C ALA A 88 6.05 8.97 8.08
N SER A 89 6.11 8.54 9.34
CA SER A 89 5.36 9.16 10.43
C SER A 89 5.72 10.64 10.63
N GLY A 90 7.01 10.97 10.60
CA GLY A 90 7.49 12.36 10.70
C GLY A 90 6.99 13.24 9.56
N LEU A 91 7.01 12.73 8.33
CA LEU A 91 6.49 13.42 7.14
C LEU A 91 4.98 13.64 7.23
N ALA A 92 4.22 12.64 7.68
CA ALA A 92 2.78 12.78 7.92
C ALA A 92 2.51 13.89 8.97
N ARG A 93 3.28 13.92 10.04
CA ARG A 93 3.20 14.98 11.07
C ARG A 93 3.52 16.36 10.51
N ALA A 94 4.39 16.45 9.51
CA ALA A 94 4.72 17.69 8.79
C ALA A 94 3.70 18.05 7.68
N GLY A 95 2.57 17.33 7.58
CA GLY A 95 1.49 17.63 6.64
C GLY A 95 1.66 17.00 5.26
N LYS A 96 2.59 16.07 5.08
CA LYS A 96 2.73 15.27 3.85
C LYS A 96 1.77 14.08 3.86
N ILE A 97 1.60 13.46 2.70
CA ILE A 97 0.81 12.24 2.48
C ILE A 97 1.78 11.13 2.08
N PRO A 98 2.41 10.44 3.04
CA PRO A 98 3.45 9.47 2.73
C PRO A 98 2.86 8.11 2.36
N PHE A 99 3.44 7.52 1.30
CA PHE A 99 3.31 6.13 0.90
C PHE A 99 4.65 5.43 1.16
N ALA A 100 4.71 4.58 2.16
CA ALA A 100 5.90 3.84 2.56
C ALA A 100 5.77 2.39 2.10
N ALA A 101 6.62 1.95 1.19
CA ALA A 101 6.51 0.65 0.54
C ALA A 101 7.78 -0.20 0.70
N SER A 102 7.56 -1.49 0.96
CA SER A 102 8.57 -2.55 0.93
C SER A 102 7.87 -3.90 0.77
N TYR A 103 8.59 -5.02 0.86
CA TYR A 103 7.96 -6.34 0.98
C TYR A 103 7.26 -6.47 2.33
N ALA A 104 6.11 -7.15 2.34
CA ALA A 104 5.30 -7.31 3.55
C ALA A 104 6.07 -7.95 4.72
N ALA A 105 6.99 -8.87 4.44
CA ALA A 105 7.88 -9.47 5.44
C ALA A 105 8.75 -8.44 6.18
N PHE A 106 9.05 -7.31 5.54
CA PHE A 106 9.90 -6.26 6.08
C PHE A 106 9.10 -5.02 6.51
N HIS A 107 8.06 -4.67 5.75
CA HIS A 107 7.15 -3.58 6.06
C HIS A 107 5.71 -4.01 5.73
N PRO A 108 4.90 -4.45 6.70
CA PRO A 108 4.98 -4.18 8.15
C PRO A 108 5.79 -5.18 9.00
N GLY A 109 6.22 -6.35 8.50
CA GLY A 109 6.74 -7.41 9.35
C GLY A 109 7.86 -6.98 10.31
N ARG A 110 9.01 -6.57 9.79
CA ARG A 110 10.17 -6.13 10.60
C ARG A 110 9.91 -4.81 11.33
N SER A 111 9.15 -3.91 10.75
CA SER A 111 8.92 -2.55 11.26
C SER A 111 7.64 -2.41 12.10
N TRP A 112 6.99 -3.50 12.49
CA TRP A 112 5.68 -3.48 13.14
C TRP A 112 5.66 -2.65 14.43
N GLU A 113 6.69 -2.74 15.26
CA GLU A 113 6.79 -1.95 16.49
C GLU A 113 6.82 -0.45 16.18
N GLN A 114 7.61 -0.02 15.21
CA GLN A 114 7.69 1.38 14.79
C GLN A 114 6.36 1.87 14.20
N ILE A 115 5.66 1.04 13.43
CA ILE A 115 4.31 1.33 12.94
C ILE A 115 3.36 1.55 14.11
N LYS A 116 3.37 0.64 15.10
CA LYS A 116 2.56 0.76 16.30
C LYS A 116 2.86 2.05 17.06
N ALA A 117 4.14 2.28 17.40
CA ALA A 117 4.55 3.35 18.29
C ALA A 117 4.47 4.73 17.64
N THR A 118 4.81 4.85 16.35
CA THR A 118 4.94 6.16 15.70
C THR A 118 3.75 6.52 14.81
N ILE A 119 3.08 5.54 14.22
CA ILE A 119 1.96 5.77 13.30
C ILE A 119 0.62 5.53 14.00
N ALA A 120 0.34 4.31 14.46
CA ALA A 120 -0.96 3.95 14.97
C ALA A 120 -1.32 4.69 16.28
N LEU A 121 -0.42 4.75 17.25
CA LEU A 121 -0.65 5.44 18.54
C LEU A 121 -0.77 6.96 18.38
N ASN A 122 -0.19 7.53 17.32
CA ASN A 122 -0.25 8.96 17.03
C ASN A 122 -1.32 9.32 15.98
N ASP A 123 -2.08 8.34 15.52
CA ASP A 123 -3.12 8.51 14.48
C ASP A 123 -2.59 9.22 13.22
N MET A 124 -1.40 8.83 12.76
CA MET A 124 -0.74 9.44 11.60
C MET A 124 -1.26 8.83 10.29
N PRO A 125 -1.66 9.65 9.29
CA PRO A 125 -2.25 9.17 8.04
C PRO A 125 -1.19 8.64 7.04
N VAL A 126 -0.38 7.68 7.47
CA VAL A 126 0.63 7.02 6.64
C VAL A 126 0.00 5.86 5.86
N LYS A 127 0.30 5.76 4.57
CA LYS A 127 -0.05 4.61 3.73
C LYS A 127 1.09 3.62 3.78
N ILE A 128 0.85 2.50 4.45
CA ILE A 128 1.81 1.40 4.60
C ILE A 128 1.52 0.40 3.49
N VAL A 129 2.49 0.15 2.63
CA VAL A 129 2.33 -0.72 1.46
C VAL A 129 3.25 -1.93 1.59
N GLY A 130 2.65 -3.08 1.92
CA GLY A 130 3.33 -4.37 1.99
C GLY A 130 3.14 -5.17 0.71
N GLY A 131 4.10 -5.10 -0.19
CA GLY A 131 4.09 -5.93 -1.41
C GLY A 131 4.55 -7.36 -1.14
N HIS A 132 4.37 -8.26 -2.11
CA HIS A 132 4.90 -9.62 -2.07
C HIS A 132 4.48 -10.42 -0.83
N SER A 133 3.23 -10.25 -0.36
CA SER A 133 2.69 -11.03 0.73
C SER A 133 2.32 -12.46 0.30
N GLY A 134 2.07 -13.35 1.28
CA GLY A 134 1.73 -14.74 1.02
C GLY A 134 2.89 -15.55 0.45
N THR A 135 2.58 -16.52 -0.42
CA THR A 135 3.55 -17.47 -1.01
C THR A 135 4.12 -17.03 -2.36
N THR A 136 3.62 -15.96 -2.96
CA THR A 136 3.90 -15.58 -4.35
C THR A 136 5.15 -14.72 -4.53
N VAL A 137 6.02 -14.66 -3.53
CA VAL A 137 7.31 -13.96 -3.59
C VAL A 137 8.23 -14.50 -4.70
N GLY A 138 8.10 -15.79 -5.03
CA GLY A 138 8.92 -16.45 -6.04
C GLY A 138 10.26 -16.97 -5.51
N PRO A 139 11.39 -16.73 -6.23
CA PRO A 139 12.67 -17.36 -5.93
C PRO A 139 13.29 -16.97 -4.58
N ASP A 140 12.89 -15.86 -3.97
CA ASP A 140 13.40 -15.44 -2.67
C ASP A 140 13.00 -16.40 -1.53
N GLY A 141 11.91 -17.14 -1.70
CA GLY A 141 11.51 -18.24 -0.83
C GLY A 141 11.01 -17.81 0.54
N ALA A 142 11.08 -18.73 1.49
CA ALA A 142 10.41 -18.64 2.79
C ALA A 142 10.82 -17.44 3.65
N THR A 143 12.04 -16.92 3.51
CA THR A 143 12.50 -15.74 4.27
C THR A 143 11.82 -14.42 3.85
N HIS A 144 11.18 -14.41 2.68
CA HIS A 144 10.50 -13.26 2.12
C HIS A 144 8.98 -13.44 2.06
N GLN A 145 8.48 -14.65 2.34
CA GLN A 145 7.05 -14.92 2.44
C GLN A 145 6.47 -14.30 3.72
N MET A 146 5.24 -13.80 3.62
CA MET A 146 4.55 -13.17 4.74
C MET A 146 3.10 -13.62 4.79
N PHE A 147 2.69 -14.21 5.91
CA PHE A 147 1.33 -14.70 6.14
C PHE A 147 0.59 -13.95 7.25
N GLU A 148 1.32 -13.21 8.08
CA GLU A 148 0.85 -12.57 9.29
C GLU A 148 0.53 -11.08 9.12
N ASP A 149 0.81 -10.50 7.97
CA ASP A 149 0.68 -9.08 7.68
C ASP A 149 -0.71 -8.52 8.01
N ILE A 150 -1.76 -9.16 7.53
CA ILE A 150 -3.15 -8.75 7.81
C ILE A 150 -3.44 -8.82 9.32
N ALA A 151 -3.02 -9.89 10.00
CA ALA A 151 -3.24 -10.06 11.42
C ALA A 151 -2.49 -9.01 12.24
N LEU A 152 -1.22 -8.75 11.91
CA LEU A 152 -0.40 -7.73 12.54
C LEU A 152 -1.00 -6.32 12.39
N MET A 153 -1.53 -6.00 11.23
CA MET A 153 -2.08 -4.68 10.98
C MET A 153 -3.48 -4.51 11.57
N ARG A 154 -4.32 -5.54 11.55
CA ARG A 154 -5.68 -5.48 12.10
C ARG A 154 -5.76 -5.32 13.61
N VAL A 155 -4.73 -5.69 14.36
CA VAL A 155 -4.70 -5.55 15.82
C VAL A 155 -4.38 -4.13 16.28
N LEU A 156 -3.86 -3.28 15.38
CA LEU A 156 -3.51 -1.89 15.70
C LEU A 156 -4.76 -0.98 15.68
N PRO A 157 -4.88 -0.05 16.64
CA PRO A 157 -5.93 0.96 16.61
C PRO A 157 -5.73 1.91 15.42
N ASN A 158 -6.82 2.51 14.94
CA ASN A 158 -6.83 3.49 13.84
C ASN A 158 -6.34 2.95 12.49
N MET A 159 -6.10 1.64 12.38
CA MET A 159 -5.57 1.03 11.17
C MET A 159 -6.70 0.53 10.26
N ILE A 160 -6.68 0.97 9.00
CA ILE A 160 -7.52 0.44 7.92
C ILE A 160 -6.67 -0.50 7.08
N VAL A 161 -7.14 -1.74 6.90
CA VAL A 161 -6.42 -2.76 6.12
C VAL A 161 -7.18 -3.04 4.83
N VAL A 162 -6.51 -2.86 3.69
CA VAL A 162 -7.05 -3.10 2.35
C VAL A 162 -6.18 -4.15 1.65
N CYS A 163 -6.80 -5.14 1.05
CA CYS A 163 -6.15 -6.19 0.27
C CYS A 163 -6.75 -6.22 -1.13
N PRO A 164 -6.17 -5.48 -2.09
CA PRO A 164 -6.69 -5.43 -3.46
C PRO A 164 -6.63 -6.80 -4.14
N GLY A 165 -7.70 -7.17 -4.82
CA GLY A 165 -7.81 -8.45 -5.52
C GLY A 165 -7.12 -8.45 -6.89
N ASP A 166 -6.99 -7.27 -7.52
CA ASP A 166 -6.34 -7.11 -8.81
C ASP A 166 -5.63 -5.76 -8.97
N ALA A 167 -5.05 -5.50 -10.14
CA ALA A 167 -4.30 -4.29 -10.42
C ALA A 167 -5.20 -3.04 -10.53
N ILE A 168 -6.47 -3.20 -10.92
CA ILE A 168 -7.43 -2.10 -11.05
C ILE A 168 -7.86 -1.64 -9.66
N GLU A 169 -8.13 -2.58 -8.76
CA GLU A 169 -8.47 -2.25 -7.37
C GLU A 169 -7.28 -1.66 -6.61
N ALA A 170 -6.05 -2.02 -7.00
CA ALA A 170 -4.83 -1.50 -6.39
C ALA A 170 -4.47 -0.08 -6.86
N GLU A 171 -5.00 0.35 -8.00
CA GLU A 171 -4.86 1.70 -8.56
C GLU A 171 -5.83 2.68 -7.90
#